data_cd7235a274b4d9b0a5354fbbd8077804
#
_entry.id   cd7235a274b4d9b0a5354fbbd8077804
#
_cell.length_a   1.000
_cell.length_b   1.000
_cell.length_c   1.000
_cell.angle_alpha   90.00
_cell.angle_beta   90.00
_cell.angle_gamma   90.00
#
_symmetry.space_group_name_H-M   'P 1'
#
loop_
_entity.id
_entity.type
_entity.pdbx_description
1 polymer ?
#
loop_
_entity_poly.entity_id
_entity_poly.type
_entity_poly.pdbx_seq_one_letter_code
_entity_poly.pdbx_strand_id
1 'polypeptide(L)'
;MEKLKFVIKSSETVESSLNKLGKQGVSKPILFVTDESGSILGTLTDGDVRRGLLNGGQLSDPVFSLATKEIQYFRSLDELNEETFKE
;
A
#
# COMPACT_ATOMS: atom_id res chain seq x y z
N MET A 1 -3.67 -15.54 6.04
CA MET A 1 -2.68 -14.69 6.33
C MET A 1 -3.06 -13.29 6.45
N GLU A 2 -2.98 -12.89 7.67
CA GLU A 2 -3.39 -11.56 8.03
C GLU A 2 -2.53 -10.51 7.40
N LYS A 3 -1.24 -10.81 7.23
CA LYS A 3 -0.33 -9.88 6.64
C LYS A 3 -0.70 -9.51 5.22
N LEU A 4 -1.33 -10.43 4.49
CA LEU A 4 -1.61 -10.19 3.08
C LEU A 4 -2.63 -9.09 2.85
N LYS A 5 -3.47 -8.82 3.84
CA LYS A 5 -4.44 -7.76 3.63
C LYS A 5 -3.82 -6.38 3.76
N PHE A 6 -2.55 -6.30 4.16
CA PHE A 6 -1.86 -5.02 4.31
C PHE A 6 -0.79 -4.79 3.25
N VAL A 7 -0.67 -5.66 2.26
CA VAL A 7 0.36 -5.52 1.24
C VAL A 7 -0.23 -5.56 -0.14
N ILE A 8 0.45 -4.91 -1.07
CA ILE A 8 0.10 -4.95 -2.48
C ILE A 8 1.39 -4.83 -3.28
N LYS A 9 1.47 -5.54 -4.39
CA LYS A 9 2.67 -5.45 -5.21
C LYS A 9 2.66 -4.18 -6.02
N SER A 10 3.83 -3.64 -6.26
CA SER A 10 3.98 -2.35 -6.92
C SER A 10 3.39 -2.32 -8.31
N SER A 11 3.29 -3.48 -8.96
CA SER A 11 2.76 -3.57 -10.32
C SER A 11 1.26 -3.70 -10.37
N GLU A 12 0.59 -3.90 -9.23
CA GLU A 12 -0.86 -3.99 -9.24
C GLU A 12 -1.46 -2.62 -9.48
N THR A 13 -2.71 -2.62 -9.90
CA THR A 13 -3.36 -1.39 -10.31
C THR A 13 -3.91 -0.61 -9.13
N VAL A 14 -4.14 0.67 -9.37
CA VAL A 14 -4.79 1.54 -8.39
C VAL A 14 -6.17 0.97 -8.04
N GLU A 15 -6.87 0.45 -9.03
CA GLU A 15 -8.18 -0.15 -8.76
C GLU A 15 -8.06 -1.30 -7.76
N SER A 16 -7.06 -2.14 -7.95
CA SER A 16 -6.83 -3.25 -7.02
C SER A 16 -6.58 -2.74 -5.61
N SER A 17 -5.84 -1.63 -5.50
CA SER A 17 -5.53 -1.08 -4.19
C SER A 17 -6.79 -0.60 -3.47
N LEU A 18 -7.71 0.00 -4.22
CA LEU A 18 -8.94 0.47 -3.60
C LEU A 18 -9.76 -0.69 -3.05
N ASN A 19 -9.78 -1.80 -3.78
CA ASN A 19 -10.45 -2.99 -3.29
C ASN A 19 -9.82 -3.51 -2.01
N LYS A 20 -8.50 -3.55 -1.97
CA LYS A 20 -7.82 -4.04 -0.79
C LYS A 20 -8.00 -3.11 0.40
N LEU A 21 -7.91 -1.82 0.17
CA LEU A 21 -8.10 -0.85 1.25
C LEU A 21 -9.49 -0.96 1.84
N GLY A 22 -10.49 -1.12 0.95
CA GLY A 22 -11.86 -1.23 1.44
C GLY A 22 -12.11 -2.48 2.25
N LYS A 23 -11.37 -3.55 1.97
CA LYS A 23 -11.59 -4.82 2.67
C LYS A 23 -10.89 -4.89 4.01
N GLN A 24 -10.07 -3.91 4.36
CA GLN A 24 -9.38 -3.98 5.64
C GLN A 24 -10.31 -3.81 6.82
N GLY A 25 -11.40 -3.10 6.62
CA GLY A 25 -12.38 -2.98 7.68
C GLY A 25 -11.93 -2.12 8.85
N VAL A 26 -11.00 -1.20 8.60
CA VAL A 26 -10.50 -0.32 9.66
C VAL A 26 -10.72 1.11 9.22
N SER A 27 -10.66 2.04 10.18
CA SER A 27 -10.97 3.42 9.88
C SER A 27 -9.85 4.13 9.13
N LYS A 28 -8.62 3.64 9.24
CA LYS A 28 -7.48 4.23 8.56
C LYS A 28 -6.71 3.16 7.83
N PRO A 29 -7.24 2.71 6.71
CA PRO A 29 -6.59 1.62 5.98
C PRO A 29 -5.29 2.07 5.34
N ILE A 30 -4.34 1.14 5.28
CA ILE A 30 -3.05 1.41 4.68
C ILE A 30 -2.56 0.13 4.02
N LEU A 31 -1.83 0.29 2.93
CA LEU A 31 -1.18 -0.82 2.24
C LEU A 31 0.31 -0.55 2.19
N PHE A 32 1.08 -1.61 2.33
CA PHE A 32 2.53 -1.56 2.12
C PHE A 32 2.79 -2.06 0.70
N VAL A 33 3.43 -1.23 -0.09
CA VAL A 33 3.69 -1.54 -1.49
C VAL A 33 5.03 -2.24 -1.57
N THR A 34 5.06 -3.42 -2.17
CA THR A 34 6.27 -4.24 -2.20
C THR A 34 6.68 -4.57 -3.62
N ASP A 35 7.94 -4.92 -3.78
CA ASP A 35 8.41 -5.47 -5.05
C ASP A 35 8.20 -6.98 -5.05
N GLU A 36 8.72 -7.64 -6.07
CA GLU A 36 8.50 -9.07 -6.21
C GLU A 36 9.18 -9.90 -5.14
N SER A 37 10.24 -9.36 -4.54
CA SER A 37 10.95 -10.10 -3.50
C SER A 37 10.36 -9.84 -2.12
N GLY A 38 9.38 -8.98 -2.02
CA GLY A 38 8.77 -8.68 -0.72
C GLY A 38 9.37 -7.47 -0.04
N SER A 39 10.30 -6.77 -0.69
CA SER A 39 10.87 -5.57 -0.10
C SER A 39 9.83 -4.44 -0.17
N ILE A 40 9.77 -3.66 0.89
CA ILE A 40 8.79 -2.58 0.96
C ILE A 40 9.34 -1.36 0.24
N LEU A 41 8.57 -0.89 -0.74
CA LEU A 41 8.95 0.26 -1.54
C LEU A 41 8.27 1.53 -1.10
N GLY A 42 7.13 1.41 -0.43
CA GLY A 42 6.40 2.58 0.01
C GLY A 42 5.10 2.18 0.67
N THR A 43 4.29 3.18 0.97
CA THR A 43 2.98 2.95 1.55
C THR A 43 1.92 3.63 0.71
N LEU A 44 0.68 3.16 0.84
CA LEU A 44 -0.42 3.72 0.09
C LEU A 44 -1.64 3.78 0.99
N THR A 45 -2.24 4.96 1.09
CA THR A 45 -3.45 5.15 1.86
C THR A 45 -4.57 5.59 0.93
N ASP A 46 -5.78 5.62 1.46
CA ASP A 46 -6.91 6.11 0.72
C ASP A 46 -6.68 7.55 0.24
N GLY A 47 -6.06 8.36 1.11
CA GLY A 47 -5.74 9.74 0.74
C GLY A 47 -4.74 9.83 -0.40
N ASP A 48 -3.75 8.93 -0.41
CA ASP A 48 -2.78 8.91 -1.49
C ASP A 48 -3.47 8.61 -2.81
N VAL A 49 -4.39 7.65 -2.82
CA VAL A 49 -5.10 7.30 -4.03
C VAL A 49 -5.95 8.47 -4.50
N ARG A 50 -6.66 9.08 -3.57
CA ARG A 50 -7.53 10.20 -3.93
C ARG A 50 -6.73 11.35 -4.54
N ARG A 51 -5.61 11.71 -3.91
CA ARG A 51 -4.78 12.77 -4.45
C ARG A 51 -4.23 12.42 -5.82
N GLY A 52 -3.80 11.17 -5.99
CA GLY A 52 -3.26 10.75 -7.26
C GLY A 52 -4.28 10.82 -8.37
N LEU A 53 -5.50 10.40 -8.09
CA LEU A 53 -6.55 10.45 -9.10
C LEU A 53 -6.93 11.90 -9.43
N LEU A 54 -6.96 12.77 -8.43
CA LEU A 54 -7.25 14.17 -8.67
C LEU A 54 -6.16 14.85 -9.49
N ASN A 55 -4.94 14.32 -9.42
CA ASN A 55 -3.83 14.88 -10.17
C ASN A 55 -3.61 14.21 -11.52
N GLY A 56 -4.60 13.47 -12.01
CA GLY A 56 -4.52 12.92 -13.34
C GLY A 56 -4.20 11.44 -13.41
N GLY A 57 -4.02 10.78 -12.29
CA GLY A 57 -3.79 9.35 -12.29
C GLY A 57 -5.03 8.59 -12.70
N GLN A 58 -4.85 7.33 -13.09
CA GLN A 58 -5.95 6.50 -13.56
C GLN A 58 -6.01 5.21 -12.78
N LEU A 59 -7.20 4.61 -12.77
CA LEU A 59 -7.39 3.37 -12.04
C LEU A 59 -6.53 2.24 -12.58
N SER A 60 -6.15 2.31 -13.84
CA SER A 60 -5.31 1.28 -14.44
C SER A 60 -3.82 1.50 -14.22
N ASP A 61 -3.44 2.60 -13.59
CA ASP A 61 -2.02 2.87 -13.32
C ASP A 61 -1.49 1.93 -12.25
N PRO A 62 -0.19 1.64 -12.28
CA PRO A 62 0.39 0.84 -11.20
C PRO A 62 0.42 1.64 -9.91
N VAL A 63 0.18 0.94 -8.80
CA VAL A 63 0.08 1.63 -7.51
C VAL A 63 1.38 2.32 -7.13
N PHE A 64 2.51 1.85 -7.63
CA PHE A 64 3.78 2.46 -7.28
C PHE A 64 3.80 3.94 -7.65
N SER A 65 3.07 4.32 -8.70
CA SER A 65 3.07 5.71 -9.13
C SER A 65 2.42 6.64 -8.11
N LEU A 66 1.55 6.11 -7.25
CA LEU A 66 0.85 6.92 -6.25
C LEU A 66 1.38 6.72 -4.84
N ALA A 67 2.23 5.74 -4.64
CA ALA A 67 2.67 5.40 -3.29
C ALA A 67 3.61 6.46 -2.73
N THR A 68 3.55 6.63 -1.43
CA THR A 68 4.53 7.44 -0.73
C THR A 68 5.76 6.59 -0.51
N LYS A 69 6.89 7.04 -1.01
CA LYS A 69 8.08 6.21 -1.10
C LYS A 69 9.10 6.45 -0.01
N GLU A 70 8.75 7.19 0.99
CA GLU A 70 9.68 7.46 2.07
C GLU A 70 9.50 6.47 3.18
N ILE A 71 10.07 5.31 3.00
CA ILE A 71 10.05 4.25 4.00
C ILE A 71 11.45 4.08 4.51
N GLN A 72 11.69 4.42 5.74
CA GLN A 72 13.03 4.31 6.27
C GLN A 72 13.19 3.25 7.31
N TYR A 73 12.09 2.70 7.80
CA TYR A 73 12.16 1.80 8.93
C TYR A 73 12.04 0.34 8.55
N PHE A 74 11.48 0.05 7.37
CA PHE A 74 11.24 -1.33 6.97
C PHE A 74 11.94 -1.60 5.66
N ARG A 75 12.58 -2.74 5.55
CA ARG A 75 13.24 -3.13 4.32
C ARG A 75 12.58 -4.31 3.66
N SER A 76 11.76 -5.04 4.39
CA SER A 76 11.05 -6.16 3.83
C SER A 76 9.83 -6.43 4.68
N LEU A 77 8.97 -7.32 4.20
CA LEU A 77 7.80 -7.71 4.97
C LEU A 77 8.17 -8.36 6.28
N ASP A 78 9.33 -9.00 6.32
CA ASP A 78 9.75 -9.65 7.55
C ASP A 78 9.99 -8.67 8.68
N GLU A 79 10.22 -7.41 8.36
CA GLU A 79 10.45 -6.41 9.37
C GLU A 79 9.15 -5.80 9.89
N LEU A 80 8.04 -6.12 9.24
CA LEU A 80 6.75 -5.69 9.74
C LEU A 80 6.37 -6.62 10.87
N ASN A 81 6.17 -6.06 12.02
CA ASN A 81 5.81 -6.88 13.16
C ASN A 81 4.58 -6.30 13.83
N GLU A 82 4.25 -6.88 14.96
CA GLU A 82 3.05 -6.46 15.63
C GLU A 82 3.09 -5.01 16.06
N GLU A 83 4.26 -4.50 16.32
CA GLU A 83 4.35 -3.12 16.74
C GLU A 83 3.94 -2.17 15.64
N THR A 84 4.15 -2.57 14.39
CA THR A 84 3.78 -1.74 13.27
C THR A 84 2.28 -1.55 13.19
N PHE A 85 1.53 -2.60 13.50
CA PHE A 85 0.09 -2.57 13.37
C PHE A 85 -0.63 -2.33 14.68
N LYS A 86 0.10 -2.29 15.74
CA LYS A 86 -0.45 -2.11 17.04
C LYS A 86 -0.74 -0.66 17.32
N GLU A 87 -1.45 -0.17 17.54
CA GLU A 87 -1.54 1.25 17.71
C GLU A 87 -2.42 1.59 18.85
#